data_15b3652323b2f1d7fcedfce106097204
#
_entry.id   15b3652323b2f1d7fcedfce106097204
#
_cell.length_a   1.000
_cell.length_b   1.000
_cell.length_c   1.000
_cell.angle_alpha   90.00
_cell.angle_beta   90.00
_cell.angle_gamma   90.00
#
_symmetry.space_group_name_H-M   'P 1'
#
loop_
_entity.id
_entity.type
_entity.pdbx_description
1 polymer ?
#
loop_
_entity_poly.entity_id
_entity_poly.type
_entity_poly.pdbx_seq_one_letter_code
_entity_poly.pdbx_strand_id
1 'polypeptide(L)'
;MEKRRIAVIGAGNVAWHLAPALSETHIVTQVMSRSRANAEALASRISGCEAITSLSQLQDNDIYLISAKDDAIGEIVNAVGENHCAGLWIHTSGSVDKEVFSGKISRYGVFYPLQTFSKASALNMREVPIFIEGGNESTTEEIRRLAQDISDCVYYADSNIRRQMHIAAVFACNYTNYLYTLADEVLAESDIPFSVLRPLLNETLRKAVANGPAKSQTGPASRGDKGIIETHLSMLSDDKKEVYQLLSEKIFNRYNL
;
A
#
# COMPACT_ATOMS: atom_id res chain seq x y z
N MET A 1 -28.35 3.38 -3.73
CA MET A 1 -27.43 4.53 -3.59
C MET A 1 -27.33 5.26 -4.91
N GLU A 2 -27.17 6.57 -4.90
CA GLU A 2 -26.93 7.36 -6.11
C GLU A 2 -25.51 7.11 -6.62
N LYS A 3 -25.39 6.77 -7.91
CA LYS A 3 -24.07 6.50 -8.51
C LYS A 3 -23.33 7.81 -8.68
N ARG A 4 -22.14 7.90 -8.12
CA ARG A 4 -21.24 9.05 -8.24
C ARG A 4 -20.33 8.91 -9.43
N ARG A 5 -19.94 10.03 -10.02
CA ARG A 5 -18.94 10.14 -11.08
C ARG A 5 -17.56 10.29 -10.45
N ILE A 6 -16.63 9.44 -10.85
CA ILE A 6 -15.29 9.37 -10.26
C ILE A 6 -14.23 9.51 -11.36
N ALA A 7 -13.30 10.45 -11.20
CA ALA A 7 -12.06 10.47 -11.96
C ALA A 7 -10.92 9.90 -11.14
N VAL A 8 -10.14 8.99 -11.72
CA VAL A 8 -8.97 8.38 -11.09
C VAL A 8 -7.70 8.97 -11.68
N ILE A 9 -6.87 9.60 -10.85
CA ILE A 9 -5.62 10.26 -11.23
C ILE A 9 -4.46 9.38 -10.80
N GLY A 10 -3.88 8.66 -11.75
CA GLY A 10 -2.89 7.62 -11.61
C GLY A 10 -3.37 6.29 -12.15
N ALA A 11 -2.47 5.50 -12.75
CA ALA A 11 -2.72 4.16 -13.29
C ALA A 11 -1.68 3.14 -12.79
N GLY A 12 -1.27 3.31 -11.52
CA GLY A 12 -0.36 2.42 -10.80
C GLY A 12 -1.05 1.19 -10.24
N ASN A 13 -0.33 0.43 -9.40
CA ASN A 13 -0.83 -0.80 -8.80
C ASN A 13 -2.09 -0.59 -7.95
N VAL A 14 -2.16 0.48 -7.16
CA VAL A 14 -3.32 0.79 -6.31
C VAL A 14 -4.55 1.11 -7.18
N ALA A 15 -4.41 2.02 -8.15
CA ALA A 15 -5.49 2.37 -9.08
C ALA A 15 -6.00 1.15 -9.86
N TRP A 16 -5.09 0.22 -10.22
CA TRP A 16 -5.41 -1.01 -10.96
C TRP A 16 -6.46 -1.89 -10.29
N HIS A 17 -6.56 -1.82 -8.96
CA HIS A 17 -7.54 -2.55 -8.17
C HIS A 17 -8.70 -1.66 -7.72
N LEU A 18 -8.42 -0.41 -7.30
CA LEU A 18 -9.47 0.48 -6.80
C LEU A 18 -10.45 0.92 -7.89
N ALA A 19 -9.96 1.28 -9.08
CA ALA A 19 -10.83 1.83 -10.11
C ALA A 19 -11.87 0.81 -10.61
N PRO A 20 -11.53 -0.46 -10.92
CA PRO A 20 -12.52 -1.47 -11.24
C PRO A 20 -13.49 -1.75 -10.08
N ALA A 21 -13.01 -1.85 -8.83
CA ALA A 21 -13.86 -2.10 -7.67
C ALA A 21 -14.90 -0.96 -7.47
N LEU A 22 -14.47 0.29 -7.59
CA LEU A 22 -15.38 1.44 -7.55
C LEU A 22 -16.37 1.46 -8.72
N SER A 23 -15.99 0.93 -9.88
CA SER A 23 -16.87 0.90 -11.05
C SER A 23 -18.05 -0.08 -10.93
N GLU A 24 -18.03 -0.98 -9.97
CA GLU A 24 -19.14 -1.90 -9.68
C GLU A 24 -20.36 -1.15 -9.11
N THR A 25 -20.12 -0.10 -8.34
CA THR A 25 -21.17 0.65 -7.63
C THR A 25 -21.30 2.09 -8.12
N HIS A 26 -20.28 2.67 -8.73
CA HIS A 26 -20.20 4.05 -9.21
C HIS A 26 -19.90 4.13 -10.71
N ILE A 27 -19.72 5.34 -11.23
CA ILE A 27 -19.35 5.59 -12.63
C ILE A 27 -17.92 6.13 -12.64
N VAL A 28 -16.94 5.29 -12.94
CA VAL A 28 -15.56 5.75 -13.17
C VAL A 28 -15.48 6.31 -14.58
N THR A 29 -15.46 7.63 -14.70
CA THR A 29 -15.56 8.36 -15.97
C THR A 29 -14.23 8.47 -16.69
N GLN A 30 -13.15 8.69 -15.92
CA GLN A 30 -11.84 8.97 -16.48
C GLN A 30 -10.73 8.31 -15.66
N VAL A 31 -9.70 7.83 -16.36
CA VAL A 31 -8.41 7.45 -15.79
C VAL A 31 -7.34 8.33 -16.39
N MET A 32 -6.66 9.10 -15.55
CA MET A 32 -5.56 9.97 -15.93
C MET A 32 -4.22 9.33 -15.64
N SER A 33 -3.31 9.30 -16.62
CA SER A 33 -1.90 8.95 -16.41
C SER A 33 -1.02 9.66 -17.43
N ARG A 34 0.18 10.13 -17.02
CA ARG A 34 1.19 10.67 -17.95
C ARG A 34 1.60 9.66 -19.02
N SER A 35 1.54 8.38 -18.72
CA SER A 35 1.70 7.31 -19.70
C SER A 35 0.35 6.96 -20.31
N ARG A 36 0.16 7.26 -21.59
CA ARG A 36 -1.05 6.91 -22.37
C ARG A 36 -1.33 5.40 -22.26
N ALA A 37 -0.32 4.56 -22.47
CA ALA A 37 -0.48 3.11 -22.41
C ALA A 37 -1.01 2.62 -21.04
N ASN A 38 -0.54 3.21 -19.92
CA ASN A 38 -1.05 2.86 -18.60
C ASN A 38 -2.48 3.36 -18.37
N ALA A 39 -2.84 4.55 -18.88
CA ALA A 39 -4.20 5.07 -18.80
C ALA A 39 -5.17 4.19 -19.58
N GLU A 40 -4.83 3.87 -20.84
CA GLU A 40 -5.65 3.01 -21.71
C GLU A 40 -5.79 1.59 -21.15
N ALA A 41 -4.70 1.00 -20.64
CA ALA A 41 -4.72 -0.33 -20.05
C ALA A 41 -5.63 -0.42 -18.83
N LEU A 42 -5.71 0.61 -17.99
CA LEU A 42 -6.62 0.63 -16.85
C LEU A 42 -8.05 0.97 -17.28
N ALA A 43 -8.24 1.98 -18.13
CA ALA A 43 -9.55 2.40 -18.61
C ALA A 43 -10.28 1.28 -19.37
N SER A 44 -9.57 0.47 -20.16
CA SER A 44 -10.14 -0.68 -20.89
C SER A 44 -10.78 -1.74 -20.00
N ARG A 45 -10.47 -1.77 -18.71
CA ARG A 45 -11.07 -2.67 -17.72
C ARG A 45 -12.40 -2.14 -17.15
N ILE A 46 -12.81 -0.93 -17.52
CA ILE A 46 -13.94 -0.22 -16.94
C ILE A 46 -14.84 0.27 -18.06
N SER A 47 -16.09 -0.17 -18.07
CA SER A 47 -17.05 0.20 -19.12
C SER A 47 -17.30 1.70 -19.15
N GLY A 48 -17.16 2.32 -20.33
CA GLY A 48 -17.41 3.74 -20.53
C GLY A 48 -16.37 4.70 -19.92
N CYS A 49 -15.22 4.19 -19.47
CA CYS A 49 -14.15 4.99 -18.89
C CYS A 49 -13.24 5.54 -20.00
N GLU A 50 -12.94 6.83 -19.94
CA GLU A 50 -12.02 7.53 -20.84
C GLU A 50 -10.59 7.54 -20.28
N ALA A 51 -9.62 7.25 -21.14
CA ALA A 51 -8.19 7.41 -20.80
C ALA A 51 -7.69 8.81 -21.21
N ILE A 52 -7.18 9.57 -20.24
CA ILE A 52 -6.64 10.91 -20.45
C ILE A 52 -5.17 11.00 -19.99
N THR A 53 -4.42 11.97 -20.54
CA THR A 53 -2.99 12.13 -20.25
C THR A 53 -2.61 13.46 -19.60
N SER A 54 -3.58 14.36 -19.45
CA SER A 54 -3.37 15.68 -18.84
C SER A 54 -4.50 16.01 -17.87
N LEU A 55 -4.17 16.70 -16.77
CA LEU A 55 -5.16 17.22 -15.82
C LEU A 55 -6.13 18.23 -16.47
N SER A 56 -5.70 18.93 -17.53
CA SER A 56 -6.56 19.85 -18.29
C SER A 56 -7.71 19.16 -19.04
N GLN A 57 -7.67 17.84 -19.17
CA GLN A 57 -8.71 17.04 -19.81
C GLN A 57 -9.73 16.48 -18.79
N LEU A 58 -9.53 16.74 -17.48
CA LEU A 58 -10.48 16.31 -16.46
C LEU A 58 -11.83 16.98 -16.67
N GLN A 59 -12.86 16.17 -16.64
CA GLN A 59 -14.27 16.61 -16.61
C GLN A 59 -14.71 16.87 -15.17
N ASP A 60 -15.85 17.53 -15.00
CA ASP A 60 -16.49 17.66 -13.69
C ASP A 60 -16.97 16.31 -13.18
N ASN A 61 -16.49 15.97 -12.00
CA ASN A 61 -16.80 14.73 -11.30
C ASN A 61 -17.17 15.02 -9.83
N ASP A 62 -17.91 14.09 -9.23
CA ASP A 62 -18.25 14.17 -7.81
C ASP A 62 -17.03 13.87 -6.93
N ILE A 63 -16.13 12.98 -7.42
CA ILE A 63 -14.96 12.51 -6.70
C ILE A 63 -13.76 12.47 -7.63
N TYR A 64 -12.61 12.94 -7.11
CA TYR A 64 -11.29 12.83 -7.73
C TYR A 64 -10.37 12.02 -6.81
N LEU A 65 -10.03 10.81 -7.25
CA LEU A 65 -9.16 9.89 -6.50
C LEU A 65 -7.73 9.96 -7.02
N ILE A 66 -6.82 10.56 -6.24
CA ILE A 66 -5.39 10.61 -6.55
C ILE A 66 -4.70 9.33 -6.08
N SER A 67 -4.30 8.50 -7.04
CA SER A 67 -3.54 7.27 -6.83
C SER A 67 -2.20 7.35 -7.57
N ALA A 68 -1.41 8.34 -7.22
CA ALA A 68 -0.10 8.65 -7.78
C ALA A 68 1.02 8.40 -6.75
N LYS A 69 2.28 8.60 -7.15
CA LYS A 69 3.40 8.59 -6.20
C LYS A 69 3.25 9.75 -5.21
N ASP A 70 3.71 9.56 -3.98
CA ASP A 70 3.58 10.52 -2.89
C ASP A 70 4.11 11.92 -3.28
N ASP A 71 5.28 11.99 -3.90
CA ASP A 71 5.90 13.25 -4.37
C ASP A 71 5.05 13.99 -5.40
N ALA A 72 4.24 13.29 -6.19
CA ALA A 72 3.40 13.89 -7.22
C ALA A 72 2.06 14.44 -6.70
N ILE A 73 1.62 14.05 -5.50
CA ILE A 73 0.31 14.46 -4.98
C ILE A 73 0.23 15.98 -4.82
N GLY A 74 1.26 16.60 -4.22
CA GLY A 74 1.31 18.04 -4.06
C GLY A 74 1.33 18.81 -5.38
N GLU A 75 2.05 18.30 -6.39
CA GLU A 75 2.09 18.88 -7.75
C GLU A 75 0.70 18.81 -8.42
N ILE A 76 0.02 17.66 -8.31
CA ILE A 76 -1.33 17.47 -8.85
C ILE A 76 -2.30 18.47 -8.21
N VAL A 77 -2.30 18.58 -6.89
CA VAL A 77 -3.17 19.50 -6.14
C VAL A 77 -2.91 20.95 -6.55
N ASN A 78 -1.66 21.35 -6.75
CA ASN A 78 -1.31 22.68 -7.21
C ASN A 78 -1.76 22.95 -8.65
N ALA A 79 -1.66 21.97 -9.53
CA ALA A 79 -1.97 22.10 -10.95
C ALA A 79 -3.47 22.12 -11.25
N VAL A 80 -4.30 21.53 -10.38
CA VAL A 80 -5.76 21.49 -10.57
C VAL A 80 -6.38 22.87 -10.43
N GLY A 81 -5.82 23.72 -9.56
CA GLY A 81 -6.29 25.10 -9.37
C GLY A 81 -7.75 25.18 -8.91
N GLU A 82 -8.39 26.32 -9.15
CA GLU A 82 -9.78 26.61 -8.73
C GLU A 82 -10.84 25.92 -9.59
N ASN A 83 -10.48 25.32 -10.72
CA ASN A 83 -11.41 24.86 -11.74
C ASN A 83 -12.22 23.61 -11.36
N HIS A 84 -11.77 22.81 -10.37
CA HIS A 84 -12.43 21.57 -9.97
C HIS A 84 -12.69 21.50 -8.45
N CYS A 85 -12.86 22.65 -7.79
CA CYS A 85 -13.00 22.74 -6.34
C CYS A 85 -14.27 22.14 -5.75
N ALA A 86 -15.31 21.96 -6.54
CA ALA A 86 -16.62 21.49 -6.05
C ALA A 86 -16.65 19.98 -5.71
N GLY A 87 -15.81 19.15 -6.33
CA GLY A 87 -15.74 17.72 -6.09
C GLY A 87 -15.03 17.37 -4.78
N LEU A 88 -15.20 16.13 -4.33
CA LEU A 88 -14.43 15.54 -3.24
C LEU A 88 -13.06 15.07 -3.78
N TRP A 89 -11.99 15.60 -3.23
CA TRP A 89 -10.61 15.21 -3.57
C TRP A 89 -10.01 14.34 -2.50
N ILE A 90 -9.59 13.15 -2.87
CA ILE A 90 -8.99 12.18 -1.95
C ILE A 90 -7.71 11.60 -2.55
N HIS A 91 -6.72 11.30 -1.70
CA HIS A 91 -5.53 10.56 -2.11
C HIS A 91 -5.40 9.21 -1.39
N THR A 92 -4.59 8.31 -1.98
CA THR A 92 -4.41 6.95 -1.47
C THR A 92 -3.08 6.73 -0.74
N SER A 93 -2.35 7.79 -0.41
CA SER A 93 -1.04 7.68 0.25
C SER A 93 -1.17 7.35 1.73
N GLY A 94 -0.29 6.46 2.21
CA GLY A 94 -0.09 6.18 3.64
C GLY A 94 0.74 7.25 4.36
N SER A 95 1.56 8.03 3.63
CA SER A 95 2.55 8.95 4.18
C SER A 95 2.16 10.42 4.09
N VAL A 96 1.49 10.82 2.99
CA VAL A 96 1.11 12.22 2.74
C VAL A 96 0.00 12.65 3.68
N ASP A 97 0.13 13.86 4.22
CA ASP A 97 -0.89 14.46 5.09
C ASP A 97 -2.09 14.95 4.26
N LYS A 98 -3.31 14.86 4.83
CA LYS A 98 -4.50 15.41 4.18
C LYS A 98 -4.39 16.91 3.94
N GLU A 99 -3.61 17.61 4.75
CA GLU A 99 -3.42 19.07 4.64
C GLU A 99 -2.71 19.50 3.36
N VAL A 100 -2.21 18.55 2.52
CA VAL A 100 -1.75 18.85 1.16
C VAL A 100 -2.82 19.58 0.32
N PHE A 101 -4.10 19.38 0.64
CA PHE A 101 -5.24 20.04 0.00
C PHE A 101 -5.65 21.38 0.63
N SER A 102 -5.18 21.65 1.85
CA SER A 102 -5.62 22.80 2.65
C SER A 102 -5.39 24.15 1.93
N GLY A 103 -6.36 25.04 2.02
CA GLY A 103 -6.32 26.34 1.35
C GLY A 103 -6.52 26.32 -0.18
N LYS A 104 -6.68 25.14 -0.79
CA LYS A 104 -6.85 24.97 -2.24
C LYS A 104 -8.16 24.28 -2.60
N ILE A 105 -8.57 23.31 -1.82
CA ILE A 105 -9.73 22.46 -2.05
C ILE A 105 -10.54 22.40 -0.77
N SER A 106 -11.84 22.62 -0.86
CA SER A 106 -12.73 22.69 0.29
C SER A 106 -13.20 21.34 0.82
N ARG A 107 -13.33 20.34 -0.08
CA ARG A 107 -13.78 18.98 0.27
C ARG A 107 -12.68 17.99 -0.07
N TYR A 108 -11.97 17.51 0.95
CA TYR A 108 -10.80 16.68 0.75
C TYR A 108 -10.58 15.68 1.88
N GLY A 109 -9.72 14.70 1.59
CA GLY A 109 -9.28 13.73 2.58
C GLY A 109 -8.41 12.62 2.04
N VAL A 110 -8.39 11.53 2.77
CA VAL A 110 -7.57 10.36 2.49
C VAL A 110 -8.43 9.11 2.42
N PHE A 111 -8.08 8.26 1.48
CA PHE A 111 -8.66 6.95 1.23
C PHE A 111 -7.51 5.95 1.07
N TYR A 112 -6.94 5.49 2.18
CA TYR A 112 -5.73 4.69 2.18
C TYR A 112 -6.01 3.19 2.31
N PRO A 113 -5.94 2.40 1.22
CA PRO A 113 -6.03 0.95 1.30
C PRO A 113 -4.69 0.36 1.76
N LEU A 114 -4.72 -0.39 2.86
CA LEU A 114 -3.53 -1.02 3.42
C LEU A 114 -3.33 -2.42 2.83
N GLN A 115 -2.55 -2.50 1.75
CA GLN A 115 -2.26 -3.77 1.07
C GLN A 115 -0.98 -3.66 0.22
N THR A 116 -0.37 -4.80 -0.10
CA THR A 116 0.69 -4.93 -1.11
C THR A 116 0.04 -5.13 -2.48
N PHE A 117 -0.08 -4.04 -3.24
CA PHE A 117 -0.72 -4.08 -4.56
C PHE A 117 0.25 -4.49 -5.67
N SER A 118 -0.19 -5.42 -6.50
CA SER A 118 0.47 -5.81 -7.75
C SER A 118 -0.56 -6.03 -8.85
N LYS A 119 -0.27 -5.54 -10.06
CA LYS A 119 -1.16 -5.78 -11.23
C LYS A 119 -1.33 -7.26 -11.58
N ALA A 120 -0.35 -8.09 -11.22
CA ALA A 120 -0.34 -9.51 -11.51
C ALA A 120 -1.17 -10.35 -10.52
N SER A 121 -1.55 -9.80 -9.36
CA SER A 121 -2.26 -10.53 -8.32
C SER A 121 -3.75 -10.23 -8.36
N ALA A 122 -4.59 -11.27 -8.28
CA ALA A 122 -6.00 -11.09 -7.96
C ALA A 122 -6.14 -10.70 -6.49
N LEU A 123 -6.98 -9.72 -6.21
CA LEU A 123 -7.20 -9.20 -4.86
C LEU A 123 -8.70 -9.09 -4.58
N ASN A 124 -9.13 -9.61 -3.43
CA ASN A 124 -10.48 -9.39 -2.92
C ASN A 124 -10.53 -8.04 -2.19
N MET A 125 -11.06 -7.01 -2.82
CA MET A 125 -11.15 -5.67 -2.23
C MET A 125 -12.02 -5.64 -0.96
N ARG A 126 -12.98 -6.55 -0.79
CA ARG A 126 -13.81 -6.64 0.41
C ARG A 126 -13.01 -6.89 1.69
N GLU A 127 -11.88 -7.58 1.57
CA GLU A 127 -10.99 -7.91 2.70
C GLU A 127 -9.88 -6.87 2.93
N VAL A 128 -9.71 -5.88 2.04
CA VAL A 128 -8.65 -4.88 2.16
C VAL A 128 -9.04 -3.82 3.19
N PRO A 129 -8.27 -3.64 4.27
CA PRO A 129 -8.50 -2.54 5.20
C PRO A 129 -8.32 -1.20 4.51
N ILE A 130 -9.33 -0.32 4.63
CA ILE A 130 -9.27 1.05 4.12
C ILE A 130 -9.30 2.02 5.29
N PHE A 131 -8.27 2.83 5.40
CA PHE A 131 -8.17 3.89 6.41
C PHE A 131 -8.54 5.22 5.81
N ILE A 132 -9.45 5.92 6.49
CA ILE A 132 -10.04 7.15 5.99
C ILE A 132 -9.78 8.33 6.94
N GLU A 133 -9.68 9.52 6.35
CA GLU A 133 -9.60 10.78 7.06
C GLU A 133 -10.16 11.89 6.17
N GLY A 134 -11.07 12.73 6.67
CA GLY A 134 -11.62 13.88 5.95
C GLY A 134 -11.10 15.20 6.52
N GLY A 135 -11.22 16.28 5.75
CA GLY A 135 -10.93 17.63 6.20
C GLY A 135 -11.90 18.10 7.31
N ASN A 136 -13.09 17.51 7.38
CA ASN A 136 -14.10 17.71 8.42
C ASN A 136 -14.95 16.43 8.57
N GLU A 137 -15.86 16.44 9.56
CA GLU A 137 -16.70 15.29 9.90
C GLU A 137 -17.62 14.87 8.74
N SER A 138 -18.25 15.81 8.07
CA SER A 138 -19.13 15.54 6.92
C SER A 138 -18.37 14.87 5.77
N THR A 139 -17.18 15.38 5.48
CA THR A 139 -16.31 14.80 4.44
C THR A 139 -15.79 13.42 4.85
N THR A 140 -15.46 13.23 6.14
CA THR A 140 -15.04 11.91 6.66
C THR A 140 -16.16 10.87 6.46
N GLU A 141 -17.41 11.23 6.76
CA GLU A 141 -18.54 10.33 6.59
C GLU A 141 -18.82 10.02 5.10
N GLU A 142 -18.61 10.98 4.23
CA GLU A 142 -18.72 10.77 2.78
C GLU A 142 -17.66 9.79 2.27
N ILE A 143 -16.41 9.93 2.70
CA ILE A 143 -15.31 9.02 2.36
C ILE A 143 -15.57 7.63 2.96
N ARG A 144 -16.12 7.55 4.18
CA ARG A 144 -16.50 6.29 4.80
C ARG A 144 -17.47 5.49 3.94
N ARG A 145 -18.53 6.14 3.45
CA ARG A 145 -19.53 5.48 2.60
C ARG A 145 -18.91 4.96 1.31
N LEU A 146 -18.08 5.78 0.66
CA LEU A 146 -17.34 5.37 -0.53
C LEU A 146 -16.45 4.13 -0.26
N ALA A 147 -15.78 4.09 0.90
CA ALA A 147 -14.94 2.96 1.27
C ALA A 147 -15.74 1.69 1.54
N GLN A 148 -16.91 1.81 2.19
CA GLN A 148 -17.82 0.71 2.48
C GLN A 148 -18.44 0.09 1.22
N ASP A 149 -18.51 0.84 0.12
CA ASP A 149 -18.98 0.31 -1.16
C ASP A 149 -18.05 -0.77 -1.72
N ILE A 150 -16.76 -0.78 -1.34
CA ILE A 150 -15.75 -1.73 -1.86
C ILE A 150 -15.02 -2.56 -0.79
N SER A 151 -15.13 -2.22 0.49
CA SER A 151 -14.48 -2.95 1.58
C SER A 151 -15.40 -3.10 2.80
N ASP A 152 -15.29 -4.28 3.45
CA ASP A 152 -15.98 -4.55 4.72
C ASP A 152 -15.14 -4.10 5.93
N CYS A 153 -13.88 -3.66 5.70
CA CYS A 153 -12.90 -3.29 6.72
C CYS A 153 -12.53 -1.81 6.62
N VAL A 154 -13.40 -0.91 7.10
CA VAL A 154 -13.19 0.54 7.02
C VAL A 154 -12.93 1.13 8.41
N TYR A 155 -11.82 1.86 8.56
CA TYR A 155 -11.35 2.43 9.82
C TYR A 155 -11.01 3.91 9.67
N TYR A 156 -11.20 4.68 10.74
CA TYR A 156 -10.66 6.03 10.84
C TYR A 156 -9.20 5.98 11.30
N ALA A 157 -8.34 6.75 10.64
CA ALA A 157 -6.98 6.98 11.09
C ALA A 157 -6.51 8.37 10.65
N ASP A 158 -6.12 9.19 11.61
CA ASP A 158 -5.49 10.49 11.30
C ASP A 158 -4.13 10.30 10.60
N SER A 159 -3.57 11.40 10.13
CA SER A 159 -2.31 11.39 9.38
C SER A 159 -1.14 10.82 10.19
N ASN A 160 -1.12 10.97 11.52
CA ASN A 160 -0.06 10.42 12.38
C ASN A 160 -0.20 8.90 12.51
N ILE A 161 -1.39 8.42 12.85
CA ILE A 161 -1.70 6.99 12.95
C ILE A 161 -1.42 6.30 11.60
N ARG A 162 -1.86 6.91 10.49
CA ARG A 162 -1.65 6.35 9.14
C ARG A 162 -0.16 6.22 8.80
N ARG A 163 0.67 7.23 9.12
CA ARG A 163 2.14 7.15 8.94
C ARG A 163 2.76 6.02 9.76
N GLN A 164 2.36 5.86 11.02
CA GLN A 164 2.84 4.75 11.86
C GLN A 164 2.45 3.39 11.28
N MET A 165 1.21 3.26 10.82
CA MET A 165 0.73 2.04 10.17
C MET A 165 1.48 1.74 8.88
N HIS A 166 1.77 2.76 8.07
CA HIS A 166 2.57 2.59 6.85
C HIS A 166 3.99 2.11 7.17
N ILE A 167 4.65 2.68 8.18
CA ILE A 167 5.96 2.20 8.66
C ILE A 167 5.87 0.74 9.12
N ALA A 168 4.85 0.38 9.89
CA ALA A 168 4.64 -1.00 10.32
C ALA A 168 4.44 -1.96 9.14
N ALA A 169 3.69 -1.54 8.11
CA ALA A 169 3.49 -2.33 6.90
C ALA A 169 4.79 -2.49 6.08
N VAL A 170 5.65 -1.48 6.03
CA VAL A 170 6.98 -1.58 5.40
C VAL A 170 7.81 -2.66 6.09
N PHE A 171 7.86 -2.69 7.43
CA PHE A 171 8.54 -3.76 8.17
C PHE A 171 7.92 -5.13 7.90
N ALA A 172 6.59 -5.23 8.02
CA ALA A 172 5.89 -6.51 7.94
C ALA A 172 5.85 -7.11 6.52
N CYS A 173 5.93 -6.28 5.48
CA CYS A 173 5.76 -6.72 4.10
C CYS A 173 6.98 -6.43 3.23
N ASN A 174 7.39 -5.16 3.09
CA ASN A 174 8.44 -4.80 2.12
C ASN A 174 9.82 -5.36 2.53
N TYR A 175 10.23 -5.13 3.79
CA TYR A 175 11.52 -5.65 4.28
C TYR A 175 11.47 -7.17 4.40
N THR A 176 10.35 -7.74 4.85
CA THR A 176 10.15 -9.19 4.89
C THR A 176 10.29 -9.81 3.50
N ASN A 177 9.71 -9.20 2.45
CA ASN A 177 9.89 -9.68 1.09
C ASN A 177 11.34 -9.59 0.61
N TYR A 178 12.09 -8.56 0.99
CA TYR A 178 13.51 -8.48 0.70
C TYR A 178 14.31 -9.61 1.38
N LEU A 179 13.96 -9.95 2.64
CA LEU A 179 14.55 -11.11 3.31
C LEU A 179 14.24 -12.43 2.61
N TYR A 180 13.06 -12.55 1.99
CA TYR A 180 12.74 -13.70 1.13
C TYR A 180 13.64 -13.75 -0.11
N THR A 181 13.94 -12.59 -0.71
CA THR A 181 14.89 -12.52 -1.84
C THR A 181 16.26 -13.01 -1.43
N LEU A 182 16.79 -12.57 -0.28
CA LEU A 182 18.08 -13.06 0.23
C LEU A 182 18.07 -14.57 0.51
N ALA A 183 16.96 -15.09 1.03
CA ALA A 183 16.80 -16.52 1.27
C ALA A 183 16.74 -17.34 -0.03
N ASP A 184 16.06 -16.83 -1.06
CA ASP A 184 16.00 -17.44 -2.39
C ASP A 184 17.40 -17.51 -3.04
N GLU A 185 18.16 -16.43 -2.96
CA GLU A 185 19.54 -16.37 -3.47
C GLU A 185 20.47 -17.36 -2.75
N VAL A 186 20.33 -17.54 -1.43
CA VAL A 186 21.11 -18.56 -0.68
C VAL A 186 20.76 -19.97 -1.13
N LEU A 187 19.47 -20.27 -1.35
CA LEU A 187 19.01 -21.57 -1.82
C LEU A 187 19.45 -21.86 -3.25
N ALA A 188 19.48 -20.84 -4.11
CA ALA A 188 19.90 -20.95 -5.50
C ALA A 188 21.37 -21.42 -5.64
N GLU A 189 22.25 -21.17 -4.67
CA GLU A 189 23.62 -21.67 -4.66
C GLU A 189 23.70 -23.21 -4.60
N SER A 190 22.59 -23.89 -4.22
CA SER A 190 22.47 -25.35 -4.14
C SER A 190 21.34 -25.90 -5.02
N ASP A 191 20.85 -25.13 -5.99
CA ASP A 191 19.74 -25.50 -6.88
C ASP A 191 18.44 -25.89 -6.14
N ILE A 192 18.21 -25.32 -4.94
CA ILE A 192 17.00 -25.59 -4.13
C ILE A 192 15.96 -24.51 -4.42
N PRO A 193 14.72 -24.86 -4.83
CA PRO A 193 13.70 -23.88 -5.13
C PRO A 193 13.15 -23.21 -3.85
N PHE A 194 12.89 -21.90 -3.88
CA PHE A 194 12.33 -21.14 -2.74
C PHE A 194 11.06 -21.75 -2.13
N SER A 195 10.27 -22.47 -2.95
CA SER A 195 9.03 -23.10 -2.50
C SER A 195 9.20 -24.11 -1.35
N VAL A 196 10.41 -24.64 -1.11
CA VAL A 196 10.67 -25.53 0.03
C VAL A 196 10.47 -24.83 1.37
N LEU A 197 10.62 -23.50 1.43
CA LEU A 197 10.41 -22.70 2.62
C LEU A 197 8.93 -22.43 2.94
N ARG A 198 8.00 -22.69 2.00
CA ARG A 198 6.57 -22.35 2.17
C ARG A 198 5.96 -22.84 3.49
N PRO A 199 6.15 -24.10 3.95
CA PRO A 199 5.60 -24.54 5.24
C PRO A 199 6.16 -23.74 6.42
N LEU A 200 7.45 -23.40 6.37
CA LEU A 200 8.13 -22.62 7.42
C LEU A 200 7.60 -21.19 7.48
N LEU A 201 7.43 -20.54 6.33
CA LEU A 201 6.91 -19.18 6.23
C LEU A 201 5.47 -19.10 6.77
N ASN A 202 4.61 -20.04 6.38
CA ASN A 202 3.23 -20.12 6.85
C ASN A 202 3.18 -20.32 8.37
N GLU A 203 4.00 -21.18 8.93
CA GLU A 203 4.04 -21.44 10.37
C GLU A 203 4.57 -20.23 11.15
N THR A 204 5.56 -19.52 10.61
CA THR A 204 6.08 -18.28 11.20
C THR A 204 5.00 -17.22 11.29
N LEU A 205 4.26 -16.98 10.19
CA LEU A 205 3.14 -16.04 10.17
C LEU A 205 2.03 -16.47 11.13
N ARG A 206 1.62 -17.74 11.09
CA ARG A 206 0.57 -18.29 11.97
C ARG A 206 0.91 -18.06 13.45
N LYS A 207 2.14 -18.34 13.87
CA LYS A 207 2.60 -18.14 15.26
C LYS A 207 2.61 -16.65 15.62
N ALA A 208 3.13 -15.81 14.74
CA ALA A 208 3.19 -14.36 14.98
C ALA A 208 1.80 -13.76 15.19
N VAL A 209 0.81 -14.19 14.40
CA VAL A 209 -0.58 -13.74 14.54
C VAL A 209 -1.25 -14.31 15.80
N ALA A 210 -1.05 -15.59 16.10
CA ALA A 210 -1.72 -16.26 17.21
C ALA A 210 -1.16 -15.87 18.59
N ASN A 211 0.17 -15.73 18.71
CA ASN A 211 0.85 -15.59 20.01
C ASN A 211 1.50 -14.20 20.20
N GLY A 212 1.51 -13.38 19.16
CA GLY A 212 2.27 -12.14 19.07
C GLY A 212 3.73 -12.37 18.59
N PRO A 213 4.29 -11.42 17.79
CA PRO A 213 5.61 -11.57 17.18
C PRO A 213 6.74 -11.79 18.19
N ALA A 214 6.73 -11.04 19.29
CA ALA A 214 7.78 -11.10 20.30
C ALA A 214 7.89 -12.48 20.98
N LYS A 215 6.74 -13.13 21.21
CA LYS A 215 6.71 -14.48 21.84
C LYS A 215 7.00 -15.62 20.85
N SER A 216 6.98 -15.30 19.56
CA SER A 216 7.14 -16.30 18.48
C SER A 216 8.56 -16.32 17.91
N GLN A 217 9.46 -15.46 18.40
CA GLN A 217 10.83 -15.40 17.93
C GLN A 217 11.59 -16.69 18.28
N THR A 218 12.26 -17.29 17.29
CA THR A 218 13.10 -18.48 17.40
C THR A 218 14.42 -18.27 16.66
N GLY A 219 15.27 -19.27 16.66
CA GLY A 219 16.51 -19.27 15.89
C GLY A 219 17.77 -19.11 16.76
N PRO A 220 18.98 -19.21 16.16
CA PRO A 220 20.23 -19.21 16.90
C PRO A 220 20.48 -17.91 17.68
N ALA A 221 20.12 -16.77 17.09
CA ALA A 221 20.32 -15.47 17.74
C ALA A 221 19.48 -15.30 19.02
N SER A 222 18.22 -15.80 19.04
CA SER A 222 17.38 -15.72 20.24
C SER A 222 17.84 -16.68 21.37
N ARG A 223 18.60 -17.73 21.03
CA ARG A 223 19.19 -18.65 22.00
C ARG A 223 20.62 -18.31 22.38
N GLY A 224 21.23 -17.33 21.71
CA GLY A 224 22.65 -16.96 21.95
C GLY A 224 23.67 -17.94 21.37
N ASP A 225 23.33 -18.72 20.34
CA ASP A 225 24.15 -19.73 19.69
C ASP A 225 25.24 -19.09 18.81
N LYS A 226 26.26 -18.47 19.41
CA LYS A 226 27.33 -17.72 18.72
C LYS A 226 28.09 -18.55 17.68
N GLY A 227 28.43 -19.80 17.98
CA GLY A 227 29.15 -20.67 17.05
C GLY A 227 28.39 -20.96 15.75
N ILE A 228 27.04 -21.10 15.83
CA ILE A 228 26.19 -21.27 14.65
C ILE A 228 26.17 -19.99 13.86
N ILE A 229 26.05 -18.83 14.52
CA ILE A 229 26.04 -17.52 13.86
C ILE A 229 27.33 -17.27 13.10
N GLU A 230 28.49 -17.54 13.72
CA GLU A 230 29.82 -17.41 13.10
C GLU A 230 29.98 -18.32 11.89
N THR A 231 29.51 -19.57 11.99
CA THR A 231 29.49 -20.51 10.86
C THR A 231 28.68 -19.97 9.70
N HIS A 232 27.44 -19.49 9.94
CA HIS A 232 26.61 -18.91 8.90
C HIS A 232 27.25 -17.67 8.26
N LEU A 233 27.84 -16.78 9.06
CA LEU A 233 28.54 -15.59 8.56
C LEU A 233 29.77 -15.94 7.69
N SER A 234 30.40 -17.08 7.91
CA SER A 234 31.52 -17.54 7.07
C SER A 234 31.06 -18.06 5.71
N MET A 235 29.81 -18.46 5.58
CA MET A 235 29.20 -19.00 4.34
C MET A 235 28.53 -17.91 3.48
N LEU A 236 28.26 -16.72 4.05
CA LEU A 236 27.53 -15.66 3.36
C LEU A 236 28.48 -14.67 2.68
N SER A 237 28.07 -14.18 1.49
CA SER A 237 28.71 -13.07 0.79
C SER A 237 28.31 -11.71 1.38
N ASP A 238 29.03 -10.65 0.99
CA ASP A 238 29.06 -9.33 1.65
C ASP A 238 27.72 -8.73 2.06
N ASP A 239 26.79 -8.51 1.13
CA ASP A 239 25.47 -7.87 1.43
C ASP A 239 24.62 -8.77 2.35
N LYS A 240 24.57 -10.08 2.08
CA LYS A 240 23.80 -11.04 2.90
C LYS A 240 24.38 -11.12 4.31
N LYS A 241 25.72 -11.08 4.41
CA LYS A 241 26.46 -11.12 5.68
C LYS A 241 26.12 -9.90 6.55
N GLU A 242 26.11 -8.70 5.98
CA GLU A 242 25.79 -7.47 6.71
C GLU A 242 24.37 -7.53 7.31
N VAL A 243 23.37 -7.88 6.48
CA VAL A 243 21.97 -7.99 6.93
C VAL A 243 21.83 -9.10 7.99
N TYR A 244 22.47 -10.26 7.79
CA TYR A 244 22.42 -11.37 8.74
C TYR A 244 23.01 -10.97 10.09
N GLN A 245 24.19 -10.32 10.09
CA GLN A 245 24.86 -9.86 11.31
C GLN A 245 24.00 -8.84 12.05
N LEU A 246 23.52 -7.80 11.35
CA LEU A 246 22.67 -6.75 11.94
C LEU A 246 21.44 -7.34 12.64
N LEU A 247 20.70 -8.21 11.95
CA LEU A 247 19.51 -8.81 12.52
C LEU A 247 19.83 -9.76 13.68
N SER A 248 20.89 -10.53 13.58
CA SER A 248 21.34 -11.43 14.67
C SER A 248 21.67 -10.64 15.93
N GLU A 249 22.40 -9.54 15.83
CA GLU A 249 22.72 -8.65 16.95
C GLU A 249 21.45 -8.03 17.57
N LYS A 250 20.53 -7.53 16.75
CA LYS A 250 19.26 -6.95 17.23
C LYS A 250 18.37 -7.97 17.94
N ILE A 251 18.29 -9.19 17.42
CA ILE A 251 17.53 -10.28 18.03
C ILE A 251 18.23 -10.70 19.35
N PHE A 252 19.54 -10.93 19.32
CA PHE A 252 20.28 -11.31 20.52
C PHE A 252 20.07 -10.32 21.66
N ASN A 253 20.30 -9.03 21.39
CA ASN A 253 20.16 -7.97 22.40
C ASN A 253 18.73 -7.85 22.95
N ARG A 254 17.71 -8.22 22.17
CA ARG A 254 16.30 -8.14 22.63
C ARG A 254 15.89 -9.32 23.51
N TYR A 255 16.48 -10.51 23.31
CA TYR A 255 15.99 -11.73 23.92
C TYR A 255 16.97 -12.36 24.94
N ASN A 256 18.18 -11.82 25.09
CA ASN A 256 19.21 -12.33 25.98
C ASN A 256 19.77 -11.28 26.99
N LEU A 257 19.09 -10.12 27.14
CA LEU A 257 19.45 -9.09 28.13
C LEU A 257 18.51 -9.14 29.33
#